data_d315571d7d82d4306417230b6b222dde
#
_entry.id   d315571d7d82d4306417230b6b222dde
#
_cell.length_a   1.000
_cell.length_b   1.000
_cell.length_c   1.000
_cell.angle_alpha   90.00
_cell.angle_beta   90.00
_cell.angle_gamma   90.00
#
_symmetry.space_group_name_H-M   'P 1'
#
loop_
_entity.id
_entity.type
_entity.pdbx_description
1 polymer ?
#
loop_
_entity_poly.entity_id
_entity_poly.type
_entity_poly.pdbx_seq_one_letter_code
_entity_poly.pdbx_strand_id
1 'polypeptide(L)'
;MHSTLFLGDSYTIGEGLPLADSYPYQTIQLLRRAHHPFYAPEIIARTGWTTDELMTAIRNTTLLPSYSFVTLLIGVNNQYRGRDSQEYGNQFEALLQLALRLAGSPDHVFVLSIPDWGVSPFAANRDRPRIAHEIDAFNAIAQAITRREGPAFLDITTHGRTTGADPAAFTADGLHPAKTTAAHWARELAAQLIPLL
;
A
#
# COMPACT_ATOMS: atom_id res chain seq x y z
N MET A 1 -16.16 -16.25 -7.55
CA MET A 1 -15.32 -15.79 -6.42
C MET A 1 -14.26 -14.87 -6.99
N HIS A 2 -14.03 -13.73 -6.35
CA HIS A 2 -13.05 -12.73 -6.78
C HIS A 2 -11.66 -13.05 -6.24
N SER A 3 -10.63 -12.84 -7.03
CA SER A 3 -9.22 -12.93 -6.66
C SER A 3 -8.62 -11.54 -6.50
N THR A 4 -7.72 -11.37 -5.53
CA THR A 4 -7.04 -10.08 -5.28
C THR A 4 -5.56 -10.27 -5.11
N LEU A 5 -4.78 -9.34 -5.62
CA LEU A 5 -3.33 -9.28 -5.46
C LEU A 5 -2.94 -7.97 -4.75
N PHE A 6 -2.21 -8.10 -3.65
CA PHE A 6 -1.69 -6.97 -2.89
C PHE A 6 -0.17 -6.91 -3.03
N LEU A 7 0.31 -5.85 -3.64
CA LEU A 7 1.72 -5.61 -3.94
C LEU A 7 2.29 -4.54 -3.01
N GLY A 8 3.44 -4.80 -2.39
CA GLY A 8 4.02 -3.79 -1.52
C GLY A 8 5.22 -4.21 -0.69
N ASP A 9 5.30 -3.64 0.50
CA ASP A 9 6.36 -3.81 1.47
C ASP A 9 5.83 -4.22 2.86
N SER A 10 6.50 -3.82 3.95
CA SER A 10 6.10 -4.13 5.33
C SER A 10 4.71 -3.62 5.68
N TYR A 11 4.28 -2.51 5.11
CA TYR A 11 2.93 -1.98 5.33
C TYR A 11 1.86 -2.91 4.74
N THR A 12 2.16 -3.56 3.63
CA THR A 12 1.23 -4.47 2.96
C THR A 12 1.17 -5.84 3.64
N ILE A 13 2.30 -6.41 4.09
CA ILE A 13 2.26 -7.67 4.85
C ILE A 13 1.65 -7.50 6.24
N GLY A 14 1.61 -6.26 6.78
CA GLY A 14 1.16 -5.97 8.14
C GLY A 14 2.22 -6.35 9.16
N GLU A 15 3.45 -5.81 9.00
CA GLU A 15 4.57 -6.04 9.93
C GLU A 15 4.15 -5.77 11.38
N GLY A 16 4.48 -6.71 12.28
CA GLY A 16 4.11 -6.63 13.69
C GLY A 16 2.66 -7.00 14.01
N LEU A 17 1.84 -7.38 13.02
CA LEU A 17 0.45 -7.81 13.20
C LEU A 17 0.27 -9.31 12.89
N PRO A 18 -0.70 -9.96 13.55
CA PRO A 18 -1.24 -11.21 13.02
C PRO A 18 -1.78 -10.99 11.61
N LEU A 19 -1.59 -11.97 10.73
CA LEU A 19 -1.98 -11.87 9.31
C LEU A 19 -3.44 -11.41 9.11
N ALA A 20 -4.36 -11.90 9.93
CA ALA A 20 -5.78 -11.55 9.88
C ALA A 20 -6.06 -10.06 10.19
N ASP A 21 -5.11 -9.36 10.81
CA ASP A 21 -5.21 -7.96 11.21
C ASP A 21 -4.51 -7.01 10.22
N SER A 22 -3.80 -7.55 9.20
CA SER A 22 -3.25 -6.74 8.10
C SER A 22 -4.36 -6.15 7.24
N TYR A 23 -4.11 -4.99 6.59
CA TYR A 23 -5.15 -4.34 5.80
C TYR A 23 -5.65 -5.20 4.62
N PRO A 24 -4.83 -6.04 3.93
CA PRO A 24 -5.35 -6.92 2.89
C PRO A 24 -6.38 -7.91 3.41
N TYR A 25 -6.09 -8.59 4.51
CA TYR A 25 -7.02 -9.55 5.11
C TYR A 25 -8.28 -8.88 5.67
N GLN A 26 -8.14 -7.73 6.34
CA GLN A 26 -9.30 -6.98 6.83
C GLN A 26 -10.19 -6.48 5.68
N THR A 27 -9.61 -6.05 4.55
CA THR A 27 -10.38 -5.67 3.34
C THR A 27 -11.21 -6.84 2.86
N ILE A 28 -10.61 -8.03 2.69
CA ILE A 28 -11.34 -9.22 2.23
C ILE A 28 -12.42 -9.64 3.23
N GLN A 29 -12.17 -9.52 4.54
CA GLN A 29 -13.20 -9.79 5.55
C GLN A 29 -14.40 -8.82 5.45
N LEU A 30 -14.14 -7.52 5.19
CA LEU A 30 -15.22 -6.53 4.98
C LEU A 30 -16.05 -6.86 3.75
N LEU A 31 -15.41 -7.18 2.63
CA LEU A 31 -16.09 -7.54 1.39
C LEU A 31 -16.93 -8.81 1.53
N ARG A 32 -16.41 -9.83 2.24
CA ARG A 32 -17.18 -11.06 2.53
C ARG A 32 -18.38 -10.79 3.44
N ARG A 33 -18.26 -9.88 4.44
CA ARG A 33 -19.37 -9.47 5.29
C ARG A 33 -20.43 -8.70 4.50
N ALA A 34 -20.04 -8.02 3.43
CA ALA A 34 -20.94 -7.38 2.47
C ALA A 34 -21.51 -8.36 1.42
N HIS A 35 -21.40 -9.68 1.67
CA HIS A 35 -21.90 -10.78 0.84
C HIS A 35 -21.20 -10.93 -0.54
N HIS A 36 -20.02 -10.35 -0.73
CA HIS A 36 -19.24 -10.56 -1.94
C HIS A 36 -18.23 -11.71 -1.72
N PRO A 37 -18.26 -12.76 -2.56
CA PRO A 37 -17.39 -13.94 -2.37
C PRO A 37 -15.98 -13.69 -2.89
N PHE A 38 -15.00 -13.64 -2.00
CA PHE A 38 -13.58 -13.48 -2.31
C PHE A 38 -12.77 -14.69 -1.86
N TYR A 39 -11.70 -15.03 -2.61
CA TYR A 39 -10.62 -15.87 -2.10
C TYR A 39 -9.83 -15.14 -1.01
N ALA A 40 -8.93 -15.83 -0.31
CA ALA A 40 -7.94 -15.17 0.52
C ALA A 40 -7.07 -14.24 -0.34
N PRO A 41 -6.60 -13.10 0.19
CA PRO A 41 -5.77 -12.19 -0.58
C PRO A 41 -4.44 -12.87 -0.93
N GLU A 42 -3.99 -12.76 -2.16
CA GLU A 42 -2.61 -13.05 -2.52
C GLU A 42 -1.77 -11.80 -2.21
N ILE A 43 -0.65 -11.98 -1.51
CA ILE A 43 0.20 -10.88 -1.07
C ILE A 43 1.62 -11.13 -1.56
N ILE A 44 2.17 -10.20 -2.34
CA ILE A 44 3.58 -10.15 -2.70
C ILE A 44 4.17 -8.89 -2.10
N ALA A 45 4.69 -9.05 -0.91
CA ALA A 45 5.25 -7.96 -0.12
C ALA A 45 6.24 -8.50 0.90
N ARG A 46 7.23 -7.68 1.26
CA ARG A 46 8.21 -8.02 2.29
C ARG A 46 8.76 -6.76 2.94
N THR A 47 9.09 -6.85 4.22
CA THR A 47 9.74 -5.80 4.99
C THR A 47 11.00 -5.30 4.30
N GLY A 48 11.09 -3.98 4.16
CA GLY A 48 12.25 -3.30 3.61
C GLY A 48 12.27 -3.19 2.09
N TRP A 49 11.36 -3.83 1.36
CA TRP A 49 11.40 -3.78 -0.11
C TRP A 49 11.23 -2.38 -0.69
N THR A 50 12.09 -2.10 -1.65
CA THR A 50 11.99 -0.98 -2.59
C THR A 50 11.24 -1.40 -3.85
N THR A 51 10.97 -0.45 -4.75
CA THR A 51 10.27 -0.70 -6.02
C THR A 51 10.95 -1.76 -6.90
N ASP A 52 12.27 -1.75 -7.00
CA ASP A 52 13.05 -2.72 -7.79
C ASP A 52 13.07 -4.11 -7.14
N GLU A 53 13.13 -4.18 -5.80
CA GLU A 53 13.07 -5.44 -5.06
C GLU A 53 11.68 -6.09 -5.19
N LEU A 54 10.59 -5.31 -5.11
CA LEU A 54 9.24 -5.78 -5.38
C LEU A 54 9.09 -6.29 -6.82
N MET A 55 9.57 -5.54 -7.82
CA MET A 55 9.52 -5.96 -9.22
C MET A 55 10.25 -7.29 -9.43
N THR A 56 11.40 -7.45 -8.80
CA THR A 56 12.19 -8.69 -8.87
C THR A 56 11.43 -9.86 -8.25
N ALA A 57 10.79 -9.66 -7.09
CA ALA A 57 9.99 -10.68 -6.44
C ALA A 57 8.80 -11.12 -7.29
N ILE A 58 8.08 -10.17 -7.91
CA ILE A 58 6.95 -10.46 -8.79
C ILE A 58 7.40 -11.30 -9.99
N ARG A 59 8.52 -10.95 -10.62
CA ARG A 59 9.07 -11.71 -11.77
C ARG A 59 9.45 -13.14 -11.43
N ASN A 60 9.78 -13.41 -10.17
CA ASN A 60 10.15 -14.74 -9.67
C ASN A 60 8.98 -15.51 -9.05
N THR A 61 7.75 -14.96 -9.10
CA THR A 61 6.55 -15.57 -8.55
C THR A 61 5.62 -16.04 -9.67
N THR A 62 5.05 -17.22 -9.53
CA THR A 62 3.98 -17.70 -10.42
C THR A 62 2.67 -17.04 -9.99
N LEU A 63 2.16 -16.14 -10.82
CA LEU A 63 0.91 -15.42 -10.60
C LEU A 63 -0.26 -16.09 -11.30
N LEU A 64 -1.49 -15.75 -10.90
CA LEU A 64 -2.67 -16.04 -11.69
C LEU A 64 -2.61 -15.24 -13.02
N PRO A 65 -3.25 -15.72 -14.08
CA PRO A 65 -3.31 -15.01 -15.37
C PRO A 65 -3.97 -13.63 -15.26
N SER A 66 -4.90 -13.48 -14.31
CA SER A 66 -5.59 -12.22 -14.02
C SER A 66 -6.14 -12.22 -12.58
N TYR A 67 -6.38 -11.02 -12.07
CA TYR A 67 -7.00 -10.76 -10.76
C TYR A 67 -8.22 -9.87 -10.92
N SER A 68 -9.23 -10.06 -10.07
CA SER A 68 -10.39 -9.16 -10.03
C SER A 68 -9.99 -7.75 -9.58
N PHE A 69 -9.00 -7.65 -8.68
CA PHE A 69 -8.44 -6.37 -8.21
C PHE A 69 -6.97 -6.51 -7.85
N VAL A 70 -6.20 -5.45 -8.11
CA VAL A 70 -4.78 -5.35 -7.73
C VAL A 70 -4.56 -4.07 -6.94
N THR A 71 -3.82 -4.15 -5.83
CA THR A 71 -3.40 -2.96 -5.06
C THR A 71 -1.90 -2.79 -5.10
N LEU A 72 -1.42 -1.55 -5.04
CA LEU A 72 0.00 -1.21 -5.00
C LEU A 72 0.26 -0.17 -3.90
N LEU A 73 1.08 -0.53 -2.91
CA LEU A 73 1.59 0.34 -1.87
C LEU A 73 3.08 0.10 -1.71
N ILE A 74 3.91 0.98 -2.31
CA ILE A 74 5.38 0.82 -2.34
C ILE A 74 6.06 2.18 -2.47
N GLY A 75 7.27 2.30 -1.89
CA GLY A 75 8.12 3.47 -2.07
C GLY A 75 8.67 4.07 -0.79
N VAL A 76 8.13 3.73 0.39
CA VAL A 76 8.66 4.22 1.65
C VAL A 76 10.13 3.86 1.84
N ASN A 77 10.53 2.65 1.44
CA ASN A 77 11.92 2.22 1.56
C ASN A 77 12.84 2.88 0.53
N ASN A 78 12.32 3.30 -0.63
CA ASN A 78 13.07 4.14 -1.56
C ASN A 78 13.40 5.48 -0.90
N GLN A 79 12.40 6.15 -0.29
CA GLN A 79 12.58 7.41 0.44
C GLN A 79 13.51 7.21 1.65
N TYR A 80 13.26 6.19 2.50
CA TYR A 80 14.04 5.93 3.71
C TYR A 80 15.52 5.68 3.43
N ARG A 81 15.84 5.02 2.30
CA ARG A 81 17.21 4.77 1.83
C ARG A 81 17.80 5.93 1.02
N GLY A 82 17.10 7.05 0.87
CA GLY A 82 17.54 8.23 0.13
C GLY A 82 17.76 7.97 -1.36
N ARG A 83 16.95 7.07 -1.96
CA ARG A 83 17.03 6.81 -3.40
C ARG A 83 16.48 7.98 -4.20
N ASP A 84 16.94 8.11 -5.42
CA ASP A 84 16.54 9.15 -6.34
C ASP A 84 15.05 9.09 -6.68
N SER A 85 14.38 10.23 -6.66
CA SER A 85 12.94 10.32 -6.91
C SER A 85 12.55 10.06 -8.36
N GLN A 86 13.43 10.36 -9.32
CA GLN A 86 13.20 10.05 -10.74
C GLN A 86 13.32 8.54 -10.98
N GLU A 87 14.31 7.89 -10.35
CA GLU A 87 14.44 6.44 -10.37
C GLU A 87 13.18 5.78 -9.79
N TYR A 88 12.71 6.27 -8.63
CA TYR A 88 11.46 5.82 -8.02
C TYR A 88 10.28 5.94 -9.00
N GLY A 89 10.11 7.10 -9.63
CA GLY A 89 9.01 7.34 -10.57
C GLY A 89 9.01 6.33 -11.72
N ASN A 90 10.17 6.08 -12.33
CA ASN A 90 10.29 5.13 -13.44
C ASN A 90 9.96 3.70 -13.01
N GLN A 91 10.44 3.29 -11.83
CA GLN A 91 10.20 1.95 -11.29
C GLN A 91 8.75 1.77 -10.83
N PHE A 92 8.16 2.80 -10.21
CA PHE A 92 6.75 2.81 -9.81
C PHE A 92 5.83 2.69 -11.01
N GLU A 93 6.09 3.45 -12.09
CA GLU A 93 5.34 3.35 -13.33
C GLU A 93 5.38 1.94 -13.92
N ALA A 94 6.54 1.31 -13.94
CA ALA A 94 6.67 -0.07 -14.41
C ALA A 94 5.85 -1.07 -13.58
N LEU A 95 5.81 -0.90 -12.24
CA LEU A 95 4.98 -1.70 -11.34
C LEU A 95 3.49 -1.45 -11.59
N LEU A 96 3.09 -0.20 -11.77
CA LEU A 96 1.70 0.15 -12.06
C LEU A 96 1.22 -0.43 -13.39
N GLN A 97 2.04 -0.37 -14.43
CA GLN A 97 1.76 -1.01 -15.73
C GLN A 97 1.60 -2.53 -15.61
N LEU A 98 2.39 -3.17 -14.74
CA LEU A 98 2.20 -4.59 -14.44
C LEU A 98 0.87 -4.86 -13.74
N ALA A 99 0.52 -4.05 -12.73
CA ALA A 99 -0.75 -4.16 -12.02
C ALA A 99 -1.95 -4.00 -12.97
N LEU A 100 -1.89 -3.02 -13.89
CA LEU A 100 -2.90 -2.79 -14.92
C LEU A 100 -3.10 -4.01 -15.83
N ARG A 101 -2.00 -4.63 -16.29
CA ARG A 101 -2.10 -5.84 -17.10
C ARG A 101 -2.73 -7.00 -16.35
N LEU A 102 -2.41 -7.16 -15.06
CA LEU A 102 -2.95 -8.25 -14.24
C LEU A 102 -4.43 -8.04 -13.88
N ALA A 103 -4.86 -6.78 -13.71
CA ALA A 103 -6.25 -6.45 -13.40
C ALA A 103 -7.14 -6.32 -14.65
N GLY A 104 -6.56 -6.08 -15.82
CA GLY A 104 -7.26 -5.93 -17.10
C GLY A 104 -8.03 -4.62 -17.29
N SER A 105 -8.20 -3.81 -16.23
CA SER A 105 -8.86 -2.50 -16.27
C SER A 105 -8.23 -1.56 -15.25
N PRO A 106 -8.09 -0.26 -15.55
CA PRO A 106 -7.67 0.75 -14.56
C PRO A 106 -8.59 0.83 -13.34
N ASP A 107 -9.90 0.65 -13.52
CA ASP A 107 -10.89 0.70 -12.44
C ASP A 107 -10.70 -0.42 -11.41
N HIS A 108 -9.93 -1.44 -11.74
CA HIS A 108 -9.62 -2.59 -10.90
C HIS A 108 -8.24 -2.50 -10.23
N VAL A 109 -7.55 -1.37 -10.38
CA VAL A 109 -6.25 -1.11 -9.73
C VAL A 109 -6.38 0.03 -8.72
N PHE A 110 -5.83 -0.18 -7.53
CA PHE A 110 -5.84 0.80 -6.45
C PHE A 110 -4.43 1.04 -5.95
N VAL A 111 -4.00 2.29 -6.03
CA VAL A 111 -2.73 2.75 -5.46
C VAL A 111 -3.01 3.38 -4.11
N LEU A 112 -2.27 2.98 -3.08
CA LEU A 112 -2.30 3.62 -1.78
C LEU A 112 -1.08 4.53 -1.65
N SER A 113 -1.26 5.72 -1.07
CA SER A 113 -0.15 6.63 -0.80
C SER A 113 0.81 6.05 0.24
N ILE A 114 2.08 6.44 0.20
CA ILE A 114 3.08 6.06 1.20
C ILE A 114 2.73 6.73 2.54
N PRO A 115 2.61 5.98 3.66
CA PRO A 115 2.43 6.58 4.98
C PRO A 115 3.60 7.46 5.40
N ASP A 116 3.31 8.55 6.12
CA ASP A 116 4.34 9.40 6.70
C ASP A 116 4.87 8.78 8.01
N TRP A 117 5.98 8.05 7.91
CA TRP A 117 6.62 7.47 9.09
C TRP A 117 7.25 8.51 10.03
N GLY A 118 7.41 9.77 9.57
CA GLY A 118 7.90 10.87 10.38
C GLY A 118 7.02 11.21 11.57
N VAL A 119 5.72 10.86 11.53
CA VAL A 119 4.80 11.06 12.66
C VAL A 119 4.92 9.98 13.74
N SER A 120 5.57 8.86 13.42
CA SER A 120 5.67 7.69 14.28
C SER A 120 6.61 7.90 15.50
N PRO A 121 6.46 7.12 16.58
CA PRO A 121 7.42 7.09 17.69
C PRO A 121 8.84 6.77 17.24
N PHE A 122 9.00 5.91 16.23
CA PHE A 122 10.31 5.54 15.65
C PHE A 122 11.08 6.76 15.13
N ALA A 123 10.38 7.81 14.68
CA ALA A 123 10.97 9.05 14.19
C ALA A 123 11.26 10.10 15.29
N ALA A 124 11.19 9.74 16.58
CA ALA A 124 11.33 10.70 17.68
C ALA A 124 12.61 11.57 17.61
N ASN A 125 13.71 10.96 17.15
CA ASN A 125 15.02 11.63 17.03
C ASN A 125 15.42 11.87 15.56
N ARG A 126 14.45 11.99 14.67
CA ARG A 126 14.67 12.23 13.24
C ARG A 126 14.20 13.63 12.83
N ASP A 127 14.64 14.08 11.68
CA ASP A 127 14.14 15.31 11.05
C ASP A 127 12.75 15.06 10.44
N ARG A 128 11.71 15.14 11.31
CA ARG A 128 10.31 14.89 10.92
C ARG A 128 9.81 15.80 9.80
N PRO A 129 10.08 17.12 9.80
CA PRO A 129 9.70 18.00 8.69
C PRO A 129 10.31 17.58 7.35
N ARG A 130 11.57 17.18 7.35
CA ARG A 130 12.24 16.69 6.16
C ARG A 130 11.61 15.38 5.66
N ILE A 131 11.35 14.43 6.55
CA ILE A 131 10.67 13.17 6.21
C ILE A 131 9.31 13.45 5.57
N ALA A 132 8.49 14.30 6.19
CA ALA A 132 7.17 14.66 5.68
C ALA A 132 7.27 15.27 4.26
N HIS A 133 8.21 16.19 4.03
CA HIS A 133 8.44 16.79 2.72
C HIS A 133 8.86 15.77 1.65
N GLU A 134 9.78 14.87 2.01
CA GLU A 134 10.23 13.82 1.09
C GLU A 134 9.10 12.80 0.77
N ILE A 135 8.29 12.40 1.76
CA ILE A 135 7.11 11.55 1.56
C ILE A 135 6.08 12.24 0.64
N ASP A 136 5.84 13.55 0.83
CA ASP A 136 4.95 14.31 -0.05
C ASP A 136 5.45 14.33 -1.50
N ALA A 137 6.76 14.48 -1.71
CA ALA A 137 7.35 14.46 -3.04
C ALA A 137 7.19 13.10 -3.73
N PHE A 138 7.43 11.99 -3.00
CA PHE A 138 7.24 10.64 -3.53
C PHE A 138 5.76 10.35 -3.81
N ASN A 139 4.86 10.74 -2.92
CA ASN A 139 3.42 10.60 -3.11
C ASN A 139 2.91 11.43 -4.29
N ALA A 140 3.43 12.64 -4.49
CA ALA A 140 3.07 13.47 -5.64
C ALA A 140 3.46 12.81 -6.97
N ILE A 141 4.64 12.19 -7.05
CA ILE A 141 5.10 11.43 -8.22
C ILE A 141 4.15 10.24 -8.48
N ALA A 142 3.90 9.42 -7.46
CA ALA A 142 3.02 8.26 -7.58
C ALA A 142 1.60 8.68 -7.99
N GLN A 143 1.05 9.74 -7.39
CA GLN A 143 -0.27 10.26 -7.70
C GLN A 143 -0.36 10.79 -9.14
N ALA A 144 0.66 11.52 -9.61
CA ALA A 144 0.69 12.04 -10.98
C ALA A 144 0.70 10.90 -12.02
N ILE A 145 1.52 9.87 -11.79
CA ILE A 145 1.58 8.68 -12.64
C ILE A 145 0.24 7.94 -12.59
N THR A 146 -0.30 7.67 -11.39
CA THR A 146 -1.57 6.96 -11.21
C THR A 146 -2.72 7.69 -11.91
N ARG A 147 -2.81 9.01 -11.76
CA ARG A 147 -3.85 9.82 -12.41
C ARG A 147 -3.73 9.79 -13.94
N ARG A 148 -2.53 9.78 -14.49
CA ARG A 148 -2.29 9.68 -15.93
C ARG A 148 -2.73 8.32 -16.49
N GLU A 149 -2.48 7.26 -15.74
CA GLU A 149 -2.78 5.87 -16.15
C GLU A 149 -4.23 5.43 -15.84
N GLY A 150 -4.96 6.18 -15.01
CA GLY A 150 -6.38 6.00 -14.73
C GLY A 150 -6.81 5.31 -13.44
N PRO A 151 -5.95 4.56 -12.71
CA PRO A 151 -6.35 3.94 -11.45
C PRO A 151 -6.78 4.91 -10.35
N ALA A 152 -7.50 4.38 -9.34
CA ALA A 152 -7.79 5.12 -8.12
C ALA A 152 -6.53 5.29 -7.26
N PHE A 153 -6.36 6.49 -6.69
CA PHE A 153 -5.31 6.80 -5.71
C PHE A 153 -5.95 7.08 -4.36
N LEU A 154 -5.66 6.24 -3.36
CA LEU A 154 -6.18 6.36 -1.99
C LEU A 154 -5.16 7.04 -1.10
N ASP A 155 -5.51 8.20 -0.55
CA ASP A 155 -4.67 8.90 0.42
C ASP A 155 -4.84 8.32 1.83
N ILE A 156 -3.87 7.50 2.24
CA ILE A 156 -3.76 6.99 3.61
C ILE A 156 -2.76 7.79 4.45
N THR A 157 -1.96 8.68 3.83
CA THR A 157 -0.96 9.53 4.48
C THR A 157 -1.61 10.54 5.42
N THR A 158 -2.65 11.22 4.95
CA THR A 158 -3.38 12.23 5.72
C THR A 158 -3.95 11.65 7.02
N HIS A 159 -4.56 10.45 6.96
CA HIS A 159 -5.05 9.79 8.17
C HIS A 159 -3.92 9.47 9.14
N GLY A 160 -2.80 8.95 8.66
CA GLY A 160 -1.61 8.69 9.50
C GLY A 160 -1.10 9.94 10.21
N ARG A 161 -1.08 11.09 9.53
CA ARG A 161 -0.68 12.37 10.12
C ARG A 161 -1.63 12.85 11.22
N THR A 162 -2.92 12.61 11.08
CA THR A 162 -3.91 12.99 12.11
C THR A 162 -3.87 12.10 13.34
N THR A 163 -3.51 10.83 13.19
CA THR A 163 -3.46 9.83 14.28
C THR A 163 -2.06 9.60 14.83
N GLY A 164 -1.03 10.09 14.17
CA GLY A 164 0.38 9.82 14.51
C GLY A 164 0.85 10.31 15.87
N ALA A 165 0.09 11.21 16.52
CA ALA A 165 0.36 11.62 17.89
C ALA A 165 -0.04 10.53 18.92
N ASP A 166 -0.89 9.57 18.55
CA ASP A 166 -1.30 8.47 19.42
C ASP A 166 -0.38 7.26 19.23
N PRO A 167 0.41 6.86 20.23
CA PRO A 167 1.25 5.66 20.15
C PRO A 167 0.46 4.38 19.84
N ALA A 168 -0.83 4.31 20.19
CA ALA A 168 -1.70 3.18 19.92
C ALA A 168 -2.03 3.02 18.42
N ALA A 169 -1.69 4.02 17.59
CA ALA A 169 -1.80 3.92 16.13
C ALA A 169 -0.71 3.03 15.50
N PHE A 170 0.31 2.62 16.28
CA PHE A 170 1.46 1.85 15.83
C PHE A 170 1.58 0.52 16.56
N THR A 171 2.27 -0.44 15.93
CA THR A 171 2.67 -1.69 16.58
C THR A 171 3.76 -1.45 17.64
N ALA A 172 4.16 -2.48 18.36
CA ALA A 172 5.14 -2.38 19.44
C ALA A 172 6.51 -1.84 18.99
N ASP A 173 6.84 -1.89 17.70
CA ASP A 173 8.07 -1.32 17.15
C ASP A 173 8.02 0.21 17.00
N GLY A 174 6.84 0.82 17.21
CA GLY A 174 6.61 2.26 17.13
C GLY A 174 6.69 2.82 15.70
N LEU A 175 6.65 1.96 14.66
CA LEU A 175 6.80 2.33 13.26
C LEU A 175 5.62 1.87 12.40
N HIS A 176 5.32 0.57 12.44
CA HIS A 176 4.30 -0.02 11.59
C HIS A 176 2.89 0.23 12.13
N PRO A 177 1.88 0.34 11.24
CA PRO A 177 0.50 0.64 11.65
C PRO A 177 -0.07 -0.43 12.56
N ALA A 178 -0.72 -0.02 13.64
CA ALA A 178 -1.50 -0.93 14.48
C ALA A 178 -2.73 -1.47 13.73
N LYS A 179 -3.36 -2.52 14.28
CA LYS A 179 -4.59 -3.13 13.75
C LYS A 179 -5.68 -2.10 13.42
N THR A 180 -5.86 -1.08 14.26
CA THR A 180 -6.87 -0.03 14.08
C THR A 180 -6.59 0.85 12.87
N THR A 181 -5.32 1.20 12.64
CA THR A 181 -4.87 1.95 11.46
C THR A 181 -5.02 1.10 10.19
N ALA A 182 -4.60 -0.16 10.24
CA ALA A 182 -4.80 -1.11 9.14
C ALA A 182 -6.30 -1.32 8.82
N ALA A 183 -7.17 -1.34 9.86
CA ALA A 183 -8.62 -1.42 9.68
C ALA A 183 -9.20 -0.16 9.02
N HIS A 184 -8.65 1.01 9.26
CA HIS A 184 -9.05 2.23 8.55
C HIS A 184 -8.73 2.10 7.06
N TRP A 185 -7.50 1.74 6.69
CA TRP A 185 -7.11 1.54 5.29
C TRP A 185 -7.97 0.49 4.59
N ALA A 186 -8.28 -0.60 5.30
CA ALA A 186 -9.16 -1.65 4.78
C ALA A 186 -10.58 -1.14 4.50
N ARG A 187 -11.13 -0.28 5.36
CA ARG A 187 -12.47 0.32 5.14
C ARG A 187 -12.47 1.26 3.93
N GLU A 188 -11.47 2.13 3.82
CA GLU A 188 -11.34 3.03 2.67
C GLU A 188 -11.24 2.25 1.36
N LEU A 189 -10.40 1.21 1.32
CA LEU A 189 -10.26 0.36 0.14
C LEU A 189 -11.56 -0.41 -0.16
N ALA A 190 -12.19 -1.02 0.84
CA ALA A 190 -13.44 -1.75 0.66
C ALA A 190 -14.58 -0.84 0.15
N ALA A 191 -14.64 0.41 0.62
CA ALA A 191 -15.62 1.40 0.14
C ALA A 191 -15.44 1.72 -1.35
N GLN A 192 -14.22 1.70 -1.87
CA GLN A 192 -13.95 1.86 -3.30
C GLN A 192 -14.26 0.60 -4.12
N LEU A 193 -14.07 -0.58 -3.53
CA LEU A 193 -14.28 -1.85 -4.23
C LEU A 193 -15.75 -2.25 -4.35
N ILE A 194 -16.56 -2.02 -3.31
CA ILE A 194 -17.98 -2.44 -3.27
C ILE A 194 -18.81 -1.94 -4.46
N PRO A 195 -18.68 -0.67 -4.92
CA PRO A 195 -19.44 -0.19 -6.08
C PRO A 195 -19.08 -0.86 -7.41
N LEU A 196 -17.95 -1.58 -7.48
CA LEU A 196 -17.46 -2.26 -8.68
C LEU A 196 -17.83 -3.75 -8.73
N LEU A 197 -18.52 -4.25 -7.69
CA LEU A 197 -18.93 -5.65 -7.50
C LEU A 197 -20.41 -5.84 -7.76
#